data_37f1ed649a8f153908060880c218a961
#
_entry.id   37f1ed649a8f153908060880c218a961
#
_cell.length_a   1.000
_cell.length_b   1.000
_cell.length_c   1.000
_cell.angle_alpha   90.00
_cell.angle_beta   90.00
_cell.angle_gamma   90.00
#
_symmetry.space_group_name_H-M   'P 1'
#
loop_
_entity.id
_entity.type
_entity.pdbx_description
1 polymer ?
#
loop_
_entity_poly.entity_id
_entity_poly.type
_entity_poly.pdbx_seq_one_letter_code
_entity_poly.pdbx_strand_id
1 'polypeptide(L)'
;MNPLSWITITSSIFLSTCLISSTTHWLMTWVCLEINTLSMTPIISKPNHPRATEAATKYFLTQTMASTALLFATTANAMNTSSWEMHLQSEPTMTMIITTALLMKMAAAPFHFWLPEVSQGTTTLTSLTILTWQKIAPLMILLTIHNKTNITLTLMSATLSVVIGGLGGLNQTQLRKLMAFSSIAHTGWILTTMTMAPNISIIAFIIYTMTTTPVFLSINLTLTTPFKDMGTMWTSSPYLMIIMS
;
A
#
# COMPACT_ATOMS: atom_id res chain seq x y z
N MET A 1 9.72 21.50 -7.87
CA MET A 1 9.63 20.62 -9.06
C MET A 1 9.03 21.43 -10.20
N ASN A 2 9.55 21.24 -11.40
CA ASN A 2 8.96 21.88 -12.58
C ASN A 2 7.56 21.28 -12.83
N PRO A 3 6.56 22.06 -13.31
CA PRO A 3 5.21 21.57 -13.54
C PRO A 3 5.18 20.39 -14.51
N LEU A 4 6.07 20.38 -15.49
CA LEU A 4 6.20 19.31 -16.47
C LEU A 4 6.67 17.99 -15.83
N SER A 5 7.64 18.03 -14.91
CA SER A 5 8.08 16.84 -14.17
C SER A 5 6.99 16.30 -13.24
N TRP A 6 6.16 17.17 -12.70
CA TRP A 6 5.05 16.73 -11.85
C TRP A 6 3.98 15.99 -12.66
N ILE A 7 3.63 16.50 -13.85
CA ILE A 7 2.69 15.85 -14.77
C ILE A 7 3.22 14.49 -15.24
N THR A 8 4.51 14.40 -15.60
CA THR A 8 5.09 13.10 -16.03
C THR A 8 5.09 12.05 -14.93
N ILE A 9 5.37 12.44 -13.68
CA ILE A 9 5.37 11.52 -12.55
C ILE A 9 3.94 11.06 -12.22
N THR A 10 2.97 11.96 -12.16
CA THR A 10 1.57 11.59 -11.88
C THR A 10 0.97 10.75 -13.00
N SER A 11 1.25 11.07 -14.26
CA SER A 11 0.80 10.27 -15.40
C SER A 11 1.43 8.87 -15.41
N SER A 12 2.70 8.72 -15.03
CA SER A 12 3.36 7.41 -14.96
C SER A 12 2.77 6.52 -13.85
N ILE A 13 2.40 7.08 -12.69
CA ILE A 13 1.71 6.34 -11.62
C ILE A 13 0.35 5.84 -12.10
N PHE A 14 -0.43 6.72 -12.74
CA PHE A 14 -1.76 6.35 -13.23
C PHE A 14 -1.67 5.29 -14.35
N LEU A 15 -0.80 5.50 -15.32
CA LEU A 15 -0.61 4.58 -16.44
C LEU A 15 -0.11 3.21 -16.00
N SER A 16 0.85 3.16 -15.07
CA SER A 16 1.37 1.89 -14.53
C SER A 16 0.28 1.08 -13.80
N THR A 17 -0.58 1.73 -13.00
CA THR A 17 -1.68 1.04 -12.31
C THR A 17 -2.74 0.53 -13.28
N CYS A 18 -3.07 1.27 -14.33
CA CYS A 18 -3.98 0.82 -15.40
C CYS A 18 -3.41 -0.36 -16.19
N LEU A 19 -2.11 -0.33 -16.51
CA LEU A 19 -1.46 -1.43 -17.22
C LEU A 19 -1.44 -2.71 -16.37
N ILE A 20 -1.19 -2.62 -15.06
CA ILE A 20 -1.22 -3.78 -14.16
C ILE A 20 -2.59 -4.47 -14.18
N SER A 21 -3.68 -3.71 -14.23
CA SER A 21 -5.02 -4.29 -14.23
C SER A 21 -5.38 -5.03 -15.53
N SER A 22 -4.69 -4.73 -16.63
CA SER A 22 -4.95 -5.32 -17.96
C SER A 22 -3.96 -6.42 -18.35
N THR A 23 -2.81 -6.54 -17.70
CA THR A 23 -1.75 -7.48 -18.08
C THR A 23 -1.89 -8.82 -17.38
N THR A 24 -1.68 -9.91 -18.14
CA THR A 24 -1.62 -11.30 -17.63
C THR A 24 -0.21 -11.88 -17.64
N HIS A 25 0.77 -11.10 -18.04
CA HIS A 25 2.16 -11.52 -18.22
C HIS A 25 3.04 -11.06 -17.05
N TRP A 26 3.74 -11.99 -16.37
CA TRP A 26 4.53 -11.69 -15.17
C TRP A 26 5.59 -10.61 -15.35
N LEU A 27 6.34 -10.66 -16.43
CA LEU A 27 7.40 -9.68 -16.67
C LEU A 27 6.84 -8.27 -16.84
N MET A 28 5.71 -8.13 -17.56
CA MET A 28 5.05 -6.83 -17.74
C MET A 28 4.50 -6.28 -16.43
N THR A 29 3.89 -7.12 -15.60
CA THR A 29 3.40 -6.69 -14.28
C THR A 29 4.53 -6.27 -13.35
N TRP A 30 5.67 -6.99 -13.38
CA TRP A 30 6.86 -6.59 -12.61
C TRP A 30 7.39 -5.22 -13.05
N VAL A 31 7.55 -4.98 -14.37
CA VAL A 31 7.98 -3.68 -14.91
C VAL A 31 7.03 -2.55 -14.48
N CYS A 32 5.72 -2.77 -14.58
CA CYS A 32 4.72 -1.77 -14.19
C CYS A 32 4.76 -1.48 -12.68
N LEU A 33 4.96 -2.50 -11.83
CA LEU A 33 5.17 -2.31 -10.39
C LEU A 33 6.42 -1.49 -10.10
N GLU A 34 7.51 -1.72 -10.83
CA GLU A 34 8.77 -0.99 -10.64
C GLU A 34 8.65 0.47 -11.10
N ILE A 35 8.01 0.73 -12.23
CA ILE A 35 7.70 2.10 -12.69
C ILE A 35 6.86 2.83 -11.63
N ASN A 36 5.87 2.17 -11.05
CA ASN A 36 5.02 2.75 -10.01
C ASN A 36 5.84 3.12 -8.76
N THR A 37 6.71 2.22 -8.28
CA THR A 37 7.57 2.47 -7.11
C THR A 37 8.59 3.58 -7.37
N LEU A 38 9.24 3.58 -8.53
CA LEU A 38 10.20 4.62 -8.93
C LEU A 38 9.53 5.99 -9.07
N SER A 39 8.31 6.04 -9.58
CA SER A 39 7.56 7.30 -9.74
C SER A 39 7.14 7.90 -8.40
N MET A 40 6.92 7.08 -7.36
CA MET A 40 6.58 7.58 -6.03
C MET A 40 7.76 8.15 -5.26
N THR A 41 8.98 7.68 -5.49
CA THR A 41 10.16 8.14 -4.75
C THR A 41 10.41 9.64 -4.83
N PRO A 42 10.34 10.33 -5.99
CA PRO A 42 10.53 11.77 -6.07
C PRO A 42 9.37 12.58 -5.45
N ILE A 43 8.17 12.00 -5.35
CA ILE A 43 7.04 12.65 -4.65
C ILE A 43 7.26 12.65 -3.13
N ILE A 44 7.84 11.56 -2.62
CA ILE A 44 8.16 11.41 -1.20
C ILE A 44 9.36 12.28 -0.82
N SER A 45 10.41 12.29 -1.65
CA SER A 45 11.65 13.05 -1.41
C SER A 45 11.44 14.55 -1.67
N LYS A 46 11.12 15.31 -0.62
CA LYS A 46 11.14 16.78 -0.73
C LYS A 46 12.55 17.30 -0.49
N PRO A 47 13.05 18.19 -1.37
CA PRO A 47 14.35 18.83 -1.16
C PRO A 47 14.34 19.63 0.17
N ASN A 48 15.46 19.61 0.88
CA ASN A 48 15.70 20.32 2.15
C ASN A 48 14.95 19.80 3.40
N HIS A 49 14.32 18.63 3.33
CA HIS A 49 13.70 18.00 4.49
C HIS A 49 14.34 16.62 4.79
N PRO A 50 15.22 16.50 5.79
CA PRO A 50 15.94 15.25 6.08
C PRO A 50 15.00 14.08 6.43
N ARG A 51 13.89 14.34 7.11
CA ARG A 51 12.88 13.30 7.38
C ARG A 51 12.19 12.78 6.12
N ALA A 52 11.99 13.62 5.11
CA ALA A 52 11.39 13.21 3.84
C ALA A 52 12.35 12.36 3.01
N THR A 53 13.65 12.68 3.01
CA THR A 53 14.67 11.86 2.35
C THR A 53 14.83 10.51 3.04
N GLU A 54 14.82 10.46 4.38
CA GLU A 54 14.82 9.21 5.12
C GLU A 54 13.58 8.35 4.83
N ALA A 55 12.40 8.96 4.77
CA ALA A 55 11.17 8.26 4.40
C ALA A 55 11.25 7.71 2.96
N ALA A 56 11.80 8.47 2.01
CA ALA A 56 11.97 8.04 0.63
C ALA A 56 12.94 6.86 0.51
N THR A 57 14.06 6.87 1.24
CA THR A 57 15.01 5.76 1.25
C THR A 57 14.41 4.49 1.86
N LYS A 58 13.70 4.59 2.98
CA LYS A 58 13.01 3.46 3.60
C LYS A 58 11.94 2.86 2.67
N TYR A 59 11.13 3.72 2.04
CA TYR A 59 10.15 3.29 1.04
C TYR A 59 10.82 2.57 -0.12
N PHE A 60 11.85 3.17 -0.71
CA PHE A 60 12.55 2.61 -1.85
C PHE A 60 13.17 1.25 -1.53
N LEU A 61 13.93 1.14 -0.43
CA LEU A 61 14.59 -0.11 -0.04
C LEU A 61 13.59 -1.25 0.19
N THR A 62 12.49 -0.99 0.89
CA THR A 62 11.50 -2.04 1.15
C THR A 62 10.76 -2.46 -0.12
N GLN A 63 10.42 -1.52 -0.99
CA GLN A 63 9.74 -1.82 -2.24
C GLN A 63 10.64 -2.54 -3.24
N THR A 64 11.94 -2.19 -3.31
CA THR A 64 12.90 -2.89 -4.16
C THR A 64 13.19 -4.31 -3.67
N MET A 65 13.28 -4.54 -2.35
CA MET A 65 13.39 -5.90 -1.80
C MET A 65 12.17 -6.76 -2.19
N ALA A 66 10.98 -6.20 -2.12
CA ALA A 66 9.77 -6.90 -2.54
C ALA A 66 9.76 -7.17 -4.05
N SER A 67 10.18 -6.22 -4.88
CA SER A 67 10.21 -6.40 -6.34
C SER A 67 11.29 -7.37 -6.81
N THR A 68 12.44 -7.41 -6.17
CA THR A 68 13.49 -8.41 -6.47
C THR A 68 13.06 -9.82 -6.09
N ALA A 69 12.41 -10.00 -4.94
CA ALA A 69 11.83 -11.28 -4.53
C ALA A 69 10.74 -11.75 -5.51
N LEU A 70 9.89 -10.82 -5.97
CA LEU A 70 8.86 -11.11 -6.96
C LEU A 70 9.48 -11.52 -8.29
N LEU A 71 10.49 -10.79 -8.79
CA LEU A 71 11.17 -11.13 -10.04
C LEU A 71 11.83 -12.50 -9.95
N PHE A 72 12.56 -12.78 -8.85
CA PHE A 72 13.18 -14.08 -8.64
C PHE A 72 12.17 -15.23 -8.71
N ALA A 73 11.06 -15.11 -8.00
CA ALA A 73 10.03 -16.15 -7.96
C ALA A 73 9.32 -16.33 -9.33
N THR A 74 9.08 -15.22 -10.05
CA THR A 74 8.44 -15.29 -11.37
C THR A 74 9.38 -15.85 -12.44
N THR A 75 10.68 -15.54 -12.41
CA THR A 75 11.68 -16.14 -13.31
C THR A 75 11.85 -17.63 -13.03
N ALA A 76 11.93 -18.05 -11.77
CA ALA A 76 12.00 -19.46 -11.40
C ALA A 76 10.75 -20.22 -11.83
N ASN A 77 9.56 -19.63 -11.66
CA ASN A 77 8.32 -20.21 -12.15
C ASN A 77 8.30 -20.34 -13.67
N ALA A 78 8.79 -19.32 -14.40
CA ALA A 78 8.87 -19.35 -15.87
C ALA A 78 9.85 -20.41 -16.38
N MET A 79 10.95 -20.68 -15.65
CA MET A 79 11.87 -21.76 -15.97
C MET A 79 11.21 -23.14 -15.83
N ASN A 80 10.36 -23.34 -14.81
CA ASN A 80 9.69 -24.62 -14.55
C ASN A 80 8.50 -24.85 -15.49
N THR A 81 7.75 -23.77 -15.82
CA THR A 81 6.52 -23.86 -16.66
C THR A 81 6.76 -23.57 -18.12
N SER A 82 7.97 -23.08 -18.49
CA SER A 82 8.30 -22.55 -19.82
C SER A 82 7.34 -21.46 -20.35
N SER A 83 6.65 -20.76 -19.43
CA SER A 83 5.66 -19.73 -19.75
C SER A 83 5.70 -18.57 -18.75
N TRP A 84 5.37 -17.37 -19.21
CA TRP A 84 5.32 -16.15 -18.37
C TRP A 84 3.88 -15.79 -17.98
N GLU A 85 2.94 -16.66 -18.19
CA GLU A 85 1.53 -16.40 -17.86
C GLU A 85 1.26 -16.51 -16.35
N MET A 86 0.46 -15.60 -15.82
CA MET A 86 0.12 -15.57 -14.38
C MET A 86 -0.71 -16.78 -13.94
N HIS A 87 -1.48 -17.34 -14.86
CA HIS A 87 -2.36 -18.47 -14.54
C HIS A 87 -1.61 -19.82 -14.45
N LEU A 88 -0.39 -19.89 -14.99
CA LEU A 88 0.43 -21.10 -14.97
C LEU A 88 1.46 -21.03 -13.84
N GLN A 89 1.09 -21.49 -12.67
CA GLN A 89 1.98 -21.62 -11.52
C GLN A 89 2.13 -23.11 -11.17
N SER A 90 3.37 -23.59 -11.17
CA SER A 90 3.68 -25.01 -11.01
C SER A 90 4.00 -25.40 -9.57
N GLU A 91 4.68 -24.53 -8.81
CA GLU A 91 5.20 -24.88 -7.49
C GLU A 91 4.62 -24.02 -6.35
N PRO A 92 4.21 -24.67 -5.25
CA PRO A 92 3.69 -23.95 -4.09
C PRO A 92 4.73 -23.05 -3.41
N THR A 93 6.01 -23.40 -3.48
CA THR A 93 7.10 -22.58 -2.93
C THR A 93 7.24 -21.24 -3.64
N MET A 94 7.18 -21.22 -4.97
CA MET A 94 7.26 -19.98 -5.75
C MET A 94 6.02 -19.10 -5.54
N THR A 95 4.84 -19.71 -5.44
CA THR A 95 3.62 -18.95 -5.12
C THR A 95 3.67 -18.33 -3.72
N MET A 96 4.28 -18.98 -2.74
CA MET A 96 4.51 -18.41 -1.41
C MET A 96 5.44 -17.19 -1.46
N ILE A 97 6.52 -17.24 -2.25
CA ILE A 97 7.43 -16.09 -2.39
C ILE A 97 6.74 -14.93 -3.11
N ILE A 98 5.96 -15.21 -4.15
CA ILE A 98 5.17 -14.19 -4.86
C ILE A 98 4.17 -13.53 -3.90
N THR A 99 3.41 -14.31 -3.13
CA THR A 99 2.43 -13.78 -2.18
C THR A 99 3.10 -12.97 -1.08
N THR A 100 4.20 -13.43 -0.50
CA THR A 100 4.95 -12.65 0.52
C THR A 100 5.50 -11.34 -0.04
N ALA A 101 6.00 -11.32 -1.27
CA ALA A 101 6.46 -10.10 -1.94
C ALA A 101 5.32 -9.08 -2.14
N LEU A 102 4.14 -9.55 -2.54
CA LEU A 102 2.96 -8.69 -2.70
C LEU A 102 2.43 -8.19 -1.34
N LEU A 103 2.42 -9.04 -0.30
CA LEU A 103 2.09 -8.64 1.07
C LEU A 103 3.04 -7.57 1.60
N MET A 104 4.33 -7.68 1.30
CA MET A 104 5.33 -6.65 1.63
C MET A 104 5.04 -5.32 0.94
N LYS A 105 4.64 -5.32 -0.34
CA LYS A 105 4.23 -4.12 -1.08
C LYS A 105 2.96 -3.47 -0.50
N MET A 106 2.03 -4.26 0.02
CA MET A 106 0.80 -3.77 0.67
C MET A 106 1.01 -3.32 2.13
N ALA A 107 2.19 -3.54 2.70
CA ALA A 107 2.48 -3.37 4.12
C ALA A 107 1.60 -4.23 5.04
N ALA A 108 1.28 -5.45 4.63
CA ALA A 108 0.65 -6.43 5.50
C ALA A 108 1.67 -6.97 6.51
N ALA A 109 1.21 -7.38 7.70
CA ALA A 109 2.09 -8.00 8.67
C ALA A 109 2.59 -9.37 8.14
N PRO A 110 3.86 -9.74 8.43
CA PRO A 110 4.82 -9.08 9.32
C PRO A 110 5.59 -7.89 8.73
N PHE A 111 5.47 -7.58 7.44
CA PHE A 111 6.29 -6.61 6.72
C PHE A 111 5.75 -5.15 6.77
N HIS A 112 5.05 -4.79 7.84
CA HIS A 112 4.32 -3.52 7.97
C HIS A 112 5.16 -2.34 8.44
N PHE A 113 6.35 -2.54 9.02
CA PHE A 113 7.13 -1.53 9.75
C PHE A 113 7.46 -0.27 8.94
N TRP A 114 7.67 -0.40 7.65
CA TRP A 114 8.02 0.73 6.79
C TRP A 114 6.88 1.75 6.66
N LEU A 115 5.61 1.33 6.70
CA LEU A 115 4.47 2.18 6.40
C LEU A 115 4.24 3.30 7.45
N PRO A 116 4.24 3.04 8.78
CA PRO A 116 4.12 4.09 9.78
C PRO A 116 5.29 5.08 9.77
N GLU A 117 6.51 4.62 9.48
CA GLU A 117 7.70 5.47 9.42
C GLU A 117 7.67 6.39 8.19
N VAL A 118 7.35 5.83 7.03
CA VAL A 118 7.20 6.60 5.78
C VAL A 118 6.06 7.62 5.90
N SER A 119 4.91 7.22 6.45
CA SER A 119 3.77 8.13 6.63
C SER A 119 4.08 9.31 7.56
N GLN A 120 4.96 9.12 8.54
CA GLN A 120 5.42 10.19 9.42
C GLN A 120 6.33 11.20 8.71
N GLY A 121 7.21 10.73 7.82
CA GLY A 121 8.17 11.58 7.09
C GLY A 121 7.59 12.31 5.89
N THR A 122 6.41 11.89 5.40
CA THR A 122 5.77 12.45 4.20
C THR A 122 4.73 13.52 4.53
N THR A 123 4.28 14.30 3.53
CA THR A 123 3.14 15.21 3.69
C THR A 123 1.82 14.45 3.74
N THR A 124 0.77 15.10 4.21
CA THR A 124 -0.58 14.50 4.34
C THR A 124 -1.10 13.96 3.02
N LEU A 125 -0.99 14.71 1.93
CA LEU A 125 -1.44 14.27 0.60
C LEU A 125 -0.60 13.12 0.05
N THR A 126 0.73 13.15 0.22
CA THR A 126 1.58 12.03 -0.22
C THR A 126 1.37 10.78 0.64
N SER A 127 1.11 10.92 1.93
CA SER A 127 0.74 9.78 2.77
C SER A 127 -0.61 9.17 2.33
N LEU A 128 -1.59 10.01 1.96
CA LEU A 128 -2.86 9.52 1.41
C LEU A 128 -2.61 8.68 0.14
N THR A 129 -1.81 9.16 -0.81
CA THR A 129 -1.54 8.38 -2.04
C THR A 129 -0.85 7.06 -1.75
N ILE A 130 0.08 7.00 -0.79
CA ILE A 130 0.74 5.75 -0.38
C ILE A 130 -0.25 4.78 0.27
N LEU A 131 -1.14 5.28 1.14
CA LEU A 131 -2.07 4.45 1.89
C LEU A 131 -3.25 3.93 1.03
N THR A 132 -3.63 4.66 -0.03
CA THR A 132 -4.77 4.29 -0.89
C THR A 132 -4.31 3.81 -2.26
N TRP A 133 -3.72 4.67 -3.08
CA TRP A 133 -3.41 4.39 -4.49
C TRP A 133 -2.39 3.28 -4.68
N GLN A 134 -1.32 3.28 -3.89
CA GLN A 134 -0.24 2.31 -4.01
C GLN A 134 -0.65 0.87 -3.66
N LYS A 135 -1.76 0.69 -2.96
CA LYS A 135 -2.32 -0.64 -2.65
C LYS A 135 -3.12 -1.26 -3.79
N ILE A 136 -3.56 -0.46 -4.78
CA ILE A 136 -4.36 -0.95 -5.91
C ILE A 136 -3.58 -2.00 -6.71
N ALA A 137 -2.37 -1.67 -7.10
CA ALA A 137 -1.55 -2.51 -7.95
C ALA A 137 -1.30 -3.92 -7.36
N PRO A 138 -0.74 -4.07 -6.14
CA PRO A 138 -0.51 -5.39 -5.56
C PRO A 138 -1.82 -6.12 -5.22
N LEU A 139 -2.91 -5.41 -4.87
CA LEU A 139 -4.21 -6.02 -4.63
C LEU A 139 -4.77 -6.66 -5.90
N MET A 140 -4.71 -5.96 -7.04
CA MET A 140 -5.17 -6.51 -8.33
C MET A 140 -4.42 -7.79 -8.71
N ILE A 141 -3.10 -7.81 -8.51
CA ILE A 141 -2.29 -9.01 -8.78
C ILE A 141 -2.68 -10.15 -7.83
N LEU A 142 -2.86 -9.87 -6.53
CA LEU A 142 -3.30 -10.90 -5.58
C LEU A 142 -4.66 -11.49 -5.96
N LEU A 143 -5.60 -10.67 -6.44
CA LEU A 143 -6.90 -11.12 -6.90
C LEU A 143 -6.81 -12.02 -8.14
N THR A 144 -5.89 -11.74 -9.07
CA THR A 144 -5.71 -12.61 -10.26
C THR A 144 -5.14 -13.96 -9.90
N ILE A 145 -4.30 -14.05 -8.88
CA ILE A 145 -3.65 -15.30 -8.46
C ILE A 145 -4.31 -15.97 -7.24
N HIS A 146 -5.44 -15.45 -6.73
CA HIS A 146 -6.03 -15.87 -5.45
C HIS A 146 -6.25 -17.37 -5.34
N ASN A 147 -6.65 -18.06 -6.43
CA ASN A 147 -6.87 -19.51 -6.47
C ASN A 147 -5.59 -20.35 -6.26
N LYS A 148 -4.43 -19.74 -6.45
CA LYS A 148 -3.11 -20.40 -6.32
C LYS A 148 -2.38 -20.01 -5.03
N THR A 149 -2.84 -18.96 -4.36
CA THR A 149 -2.21 -18.52 -3.12
C THR A 149 -2.43 -19.50 -1.98
N ASN A 150 -1.44 -19.61 -1.11
CA ASN A 150 -1.57 -20.43 0.09
C ASN A 150 -2.50 -19.74 1.10
N ILE A 151 -3.68 -20.33 1.32
CA ILE A 151 -4.73 -19.78 2.19
C ILE A 151 -4.21 -19.62 3.63
N THR A 152 -3.42 -20.56 4.14
CA THR A 152 -2.89 -20.46 5.51
C THR A 152 -1.96 -19.27 5.68
N LEU A 153 -1.08 -19.01 4.72
CA LEU A 153 -0.16 -17.89 4.74
C LEU A 153 -0.91 -16.55 4.66
N THR A 154 -1.88 -16.43 3.77
CA THR A 154 -2.69 -15.21 3.62
C THR A 154 -3.54 -14.94 4.85
N LEU A 155 -4.17 -15.97 5.47
CA LEU A 155 -4.94 -15.82 6.70
C LEU A 155 -4.05 -15.47 7.90
N MET A 156 -2.87 -16.06 8.03
CA MET A 156 -1.91 -15.73 9.08
C MET A 156 -1.45 -14.26 8.97
N SER A 157 -1.09 -13.81 7.77
CA SER A 157 -0.72 -12.41 7.56
C SER A 157 -1.90 -11.46 7.79
N ALA A 158 -3.12 -11.87 7.43
CA ALA A 158 -4.33 -11.10 7.64
C ALA A 158 -4.65 -10.92 9.14
N THR A 159 -4.66 -12.00 9.91
CA THR A 159 -4.91 -11.93 11.37
C THR A 159 -3.82 -11.13 12.09
N LEU A 160 -2.55 -11.35 11.76
CA LEU A 160 -1.45 -10.58 12.30
C LEU A 160 -1.58 -9.08 11.98
N SER A 161 -2.00 -8.73 10.76
CA SER A 161 -2.16 -7.32 10.37
C SER A 161 -3.30 -6.63 11.09
N VAL A 162 -4.41 -7.32 11.37
CA VAL A 162 -5.52 -6.79 12.20
C VAL A 162 -5.06 -6.56 13.63
N VAL A 163 -4.38 -7.54 14.23
CA VAL A 163 -3.91 -7.44 15.62
C VAL A 163 -2.85 -6.34 15.78
N ILE A 164 -1.83 -6.35 14.93
CA ILE A 164 -0.74 -5.36 15.00
C ILE A 164 -1.25 -3.96 14.63
N GLY A 165 -2.11 -3.84 13.62
CA GLY A 165 -2.72 -2.58 13.24
C GLY A 165 -3.58 -1.99 14.35
N GLY A 166 -4.39 -2.81 15.03
CA GLY A 166 -5.20 -2.40 16.17
C GLY A 166 -4.37 -1.99 17.39
N LEU A 167 -3.48 -2.87 17.86
CA LEU A 167 -2.65 -2.61 19.04
C LEU A 167 -1.63 -1.49 18.78
N GLY A 168 -1.00 -1.45 17.60
CA GLY A 168 -0.02 -0.43 17.26
C GLY A 168 -0.61 0.98 17.15
N GLY A 169 -1.90 1.09 16.86
CA GLY A 169 -2.62 2.38 16.81
C GLY A 169 -2.88 3.00 18.17
N LEU A 170 -3.08 2.20 19.24
CA LEU A 170 -3.52 2.67 20.55
C LEU A 170 -2.58 3.71 21.22
N ASN A 171 -1.27 3.62 21.00
CA ASN A 171 -0.27 4.48 21.65
C ASN A 171 0.28 5.59 20.73
N GLN A 172 -0.37 5.87 19.61
CA GLN A 172 0.15 6.86 18.66
C GLN A 172 -0.37 8.26 18.97
N THR A 173 0.56 9.20 19.10
CA THR A 173 0.27 10.63 19.34
C THR A 173 0.16 11.44 18.04
N GLN A 174 0.59 10.89 16.92
CA GLN A 174 0.59 11.53 15.59
C GLN A 174 -0.50 10.95 14.71
N LEU A 175 -1.38 11.80 14.17
CA LEU A 175 -2.50 11.40 13.31
C LEU A 175 -2.06 10.58 12.10
N ARG A 176 -0.98 10.98 11.41
CA ARG A 176 -0.49 10.24 10.23
C ARG A 176 -0.02 8.83 10.55
N LYS A 177 0.61 8.61 11.71
CA LYS A 177 0.96 7.26 12.19
C LYS A 177 -0.27 6.44 12.54
N LEU A 178 -1.23 7.05 13.22
CA LEU A 178 -2.49 6.40 13.55
C LEU A 178 -3.22 5.93 12.30
N MET A 179 -3.30 6.79 11.26
CA MET A 179 -3.89 6.42 9.97
C MET A 179 -3.11 5.32 9.24
N ALA A 180 -1.78 5.25 9.41
CA ALA A 180 -1.00 4.15 8.87
C ALA A 180 -1.31 2.82 9.56
N PHE A 181 -1.44 2.79 10.88
CA PHE A 181 -1.83 1.58 11.61
C PHE A 181 -3.28 1.15 11.29
N SER A 182 -4.21 2.09 11.17
CA SER A 182 -5.56 1.78 10.71
C SER A 182 -5.57 1.18 9.30
N SER A 183 -4.72 1.69 8.40
CA SER A 183 -4.58 1.12 7.06
C SER A 183 -4.01 -0.30 7.06
N ILE A 184 -3.11 -0.65 8.01
CA ILE A 184 -2.60 -2.02 8.19
C ILE A 184 -3.72 -2.94 8.67
N ALA A 185 -4.55 -2.51 9.61
CA ALA A 185 -5.72 -3.27 10.06
C ALA A 185 -6.72 -3.51 8.92
N HIS A 186 -7.02 -2.47 8.14
CA HIS A 186 -7.91 -2.61 6.97
C HIS A 186 -7.35 -3.54 5.89
N THR A 187 -6.02 -3.53 5.65
CA THR A 187 -5.43 -4.53 4.75
C THR A 187 -5.61 -5.95 5.24
N GLY A 188 -5.57 -6.18 6.56
CA GLY A 188 -5.91 -7.48 7.14
C GLY A 188 -7.33 -7.92 6.80
N TRP A 189 -8.32 -7.04 6.94
CA TRP A 189 -9.70 -7.32 6.55
C TRP A 189 -9.85 -7.60 5.05
N ILE A 190 -9.19 -6.83 4.20
CA ILE A 190 -9.20 -7.05 2.74
C ILE A 190 -8.60 -8.42 2.39
N LEU A 191 -7.54 -8.84 3.06
CA LEU A 191 -6.93 -10.15 2.86
C LEU A 191 -7.82 -11.29 3.34
N THR A 192 -8.51 -11.17 4.49
CA THR A 192 -9.46 -12.18 4.95
C THR A 192 -10.65 -12.32 4.01
N THR A 193 -11.21 -11.21 3.54
CA THR A 193 -12.33 -11.24 2.59
C THR A 193 -11.91 -11.80 1.23
N MET A 194 -10.66 -11.55 0.80
CA MET A 194 -10.12 -12.12 -0.43
C MET A 194 -10.08 -13.65 -0.42
N THR A 195 -9.75 -14.27 0.72
CA THR A 195 -9.71 -15.75 0.83
C THR A 195 -11.08 -16.38 0.80
N MET A 196 -12.13 -15.65 1.21
CA MET A 196 -13.51 -16.15 1.23
C MET A 196 -14.28 -15.82 -0.05
N ALA A 197 -14.20 -14.56 -0.51
CA ALA A 197 -14.91 -14.07 -1.68
C ALA A 197 -14.14 -12.87 -2.30
N PRO A 198 -13.44 -13.07 -3.42
CA PRO A 198 -12.58 -12.04 -4.02
C PRO A 198 -13.35 -10.75 -4.41
N ASN A 199 -14.60 -10.88 -4.81
CA ASN A 199 -15.44 -9.71 -5.15
C ASN A 199 -15.72 -8.82 -3.92
N ILE A 200 -15.87 -9.42 -2.74
CA ILE A 200 -16.11 -8.67 -1.49
C ILE A 200 -14.87 -7.90 -1.08
N SER A 201 -13.68 -8.40 -1.36
CA SER A 201 -12.44 -7.70 -1.05
C SER A 201 -12.28 -6.36 -1.82
N ILE A 202 -12.79 -6.31 -3.05
CA ILE A 202 -12.82 -5.06 -3.84
C ILE A 202 -13.76 -4.05 -3.18
N ILE A 203 -14.93 -4.48 -2.75
CA ILE A 203 -15.88 -3.61 -2.05
C ILE A 203 -15.27 -3.11 -0.73
N ALA A 204 -14.65 -4.00 0.04
CA ALA A 204 -13.96 -3.63 1.27
C ALA A 204 -12.86 -2.59 1.03
N PHE A 205 -12.09 -2.73 -0.05
CA PHE A 205 -11.08 -1.76 -0.44
C PHE A 205 -11.69 -0.41 -0.85
N ILE A 206 -12.80 -0.40 -1.59
CA ILE A 206 -13.50 0.84 -1.97
C ILE A 206 -14.02 1.55 -0.72
N ILE A 207 -14.64 0.83 0.22
CA ILE A 207 -15.11 1.41 1.48
C ILE A 207 -13.94 2.02 2.26
N TYR A 208 -12.83 1.30 2.35
CA TYR A 208 -11.61 1.80 2.99
C TYR A 208 -11.12 3.10 2.35
N THR A 209 -11.04 3.17 1.02
CA THR A 209 -10.59 4.39 0.33
C THR A 209 -11.56 5.55 0.51
N MET A 210 -12.86 5.29 0.49
CA MET A 210 -13.90 6.30 0.71
C MET A 210 -13.90 6.86 2.15
N THR A 211 -13.56 6.05 3.14
CA THR A 211 -13.46 6.51 4.55
C THR A 211 -12.15 7.23 4.85
N THR A 212 -11.04 6.80 4.25
CA THR A 212 -9.72 7.40 4.53
C THR A 212 -9.49 8.72 3.82
N THR A 213 -10.02 8.91 2.60
CA THR A 213 -9.82 10.15 1.83
C THR A 213 -10.35 11.40 2.54
N PRO A 214 -11.59 11.48 3.06
CA PRO A 214 -12.08 12.67 3.72
C PRO A 214 -11.32 12.97 5.02
N VAL A 215 -10.88 11.94 5.76
CA VAL A 215 -10.07 12.14 6.97
C VAL A 215 -8.73 12.81 6.63
N PHE A 216 -8.03 12.34 5.59
CA PHE A 216 -6.77 12.97 5.19
C PHE A 216 -6.96 14.38 4.62
N LEU A 217 -8.04 14.63 3.90
CA LEU A 217 -8.35 15.97 3.38
C LEU A 217 -8.65 16.94 4.53
N SER A 218 -9.39 16.51 5.55
CA SER A 218 -9.66 17.33 6.73
C SER A 218 -8.38 17.64 7.53
N ILE A 219 -7.50 16.65 7.74
CA ILE A 219 -6.18 16.85 8.36
C ILE A 219 -5.33 17.85 7.56
N ASN A 220 -5.41 17.79 6.23
CA ASN A 220 -4.65 18.71 5.38
C ASN A 220 -5.18 20.16 5.47
N LEU A 221 -6.50 20.33 5.53
CA LEU A 221 -7.14 21.65 5.66
C LEU A 221 -6.85 22.31 7.01
N THR A 222 -6.81 21.52 8.06
CA THR A 222 -6.64 22.03 9.43
C THR A 222 -5.18 22.15 9.87
N LEU A 223 -4.23 21.63 9.06
CA LEU A 223 -2.78 21.62 9.33
C LEU A 223 -2.41 21.00 10.69
N THR A 224 -3.31 20.24 11.31
CA THR A 224 -3.06 19.60 12.60
C THR A 224 -2.25 18.33 12.41
N THR A 225 -1.16 18.24 13.14
CA THR A 225 -0.31 17.04 13.14
C THR A 225 -0.41 16.24 14.44
N PRO A 226 -0.54 16.83 15.61
CA PRO A 226 -0.72 16.09 16.86
C PRO A 226 -2.20 15.81 17.14
N PHE A 227 -2.47 14.66 17.74
CA PHE A 227 -3.82 14.25 18.15
C PHE A 227 -4.46 15.21 19.16
N LYS A 228 -3.66 15.88 19.98
CA LYS A 228 -4.13 16.86 20.98
C LYS A 228 -4.87 18.05 20.37
N ASP A 229 -4.46 18.46 19.17
CA ASP A 229 -5.07 19.62 18.50
C ASP A 229 -6.46 19.31 17.94
N MET A 230 -6.86 18.03 17.86
CA MET A 230 -8.23 17.66 17.48
C MET A 230 -9.28 18.18 18.48
N GLY A 231 -8.94 18.24 19.78
CA GLY A 231 -9.84 18.82 20.78
C GLY A 231 -10.14 20.30 20.56
N THR A 232 -9.16 21.06 20.06
CA THR A 232 -9.36 22.49 19.75
C THR A 232 -10.11 22.74 18.46
N MET A 233 -10.12 21.75 17.55
CA MET A 233 -10.89 21.82 16.31
C MET A 233 -12.39 21.78 16.53
N TRP A 234 -12.87 21.15 17.61
CA TRP A 234 -14.29 21.13 17.94
C TRP A 234 -14.85 22.55 18.11
N THR A 235 -14.02 23.46 18.62
CA THR A 235 -14.40 24.87 18.80
C THR A 235 -14.24 25.71 17.53
N SER A 236 -13.27 25.38 16.66
CA SER A 236 -12.95 26.18 15.46
C SER A 236 -13.72 25.71 14.20
N SER A 237 -13.97 24.42 14.06
CA SER A 237 -14.61 23.83 12.87
C SER A 237 -15.39 22.56 13.19
N PRO A 238 -16.59 22.67 13.81
CA PRO A 238 -17.37 21.51 14.25
C PRO A 238 -17.78 20.59 13.10
N TYR A 239 -18.05 21.13 11.92
CA TYR A 239 -18.40 20.33 10.74
C TYR A 239 -17.31 19.37 10.28
N LEU A 240 -16.05 19.79 10.36
CA LEU A 240 -14.91 18.91 9.99
C LEU A 240 -14.71 17.79 11.01
N MET A 241 -15.01 18.03 12.29
CA MET A 241 -14.93 17.00 13.32
C MET A 241 -15.99 15.90 13.15
N ILE A 242 -17.19 16.24 12.69
CA ILE A 242 -18.25 15.26 12.39
C ILE A 242 -17.82 14.32 11.25
N ILE A 243 -17.03 14.82 10.29
CA ILE A 243 -16.50 13.99 9.19
C ILE A 243 -15.39 13.05 9.68
N MET A 244 -14.69 13.42 10.74
CA MET A 244 -13.56 12.64 11.28
C MET A 244 -13.99 11.63 12.35
N SER A 245 -15.15 11.80 12.99
CA SER A 245 -15.74 10.88 13.98
C SER A 245 -16.48 9.73 13.31
#